data_2561129424c6431bff92728d131b914d
#
_entry.id   2561129424c6431bff92728d131b914d
#
_cell.length_a   1.000
_cell.length_b   1.000
_cell.length_c   1.000
_cell.angle_alpha   90.00
_cell.angle_beta   90.00
_cell.angle_gamma   90.00
#
_symmetry.space_group_name_H-M   'P 1'
#
loop_
_entity.id
_entity.type
_entity.pdbx_description
1 polymer ?
#
loop_
_entity_poly.entity_id
_entity_poly.type
_entity_poly.pdbx_seq_one_letter_code
_entity_poly.pdbx_strand_id
1 'polypeptide(L)'
;MKGALAEIVATLSHLPGVVAAMVVGASDGLIVETSPMKGAAAGGADSRKHTAALAAYLYSKVTRASDAARLGTPVFMRLEAEQGQICVVGARDVVLVTIVTSDANLGRVRLDMMKAARDKS
;
A
#
# COMPACT_ATOMS: atom_id res chain seq x y z
N MET A 1 16.39 4.51 9.38
CA MET A 1 16.31 5.92 8.99
C MET A 1 14.93 6.25 8.50
N LYS A 2 14.39 7.23 9.14
CA LYS A 2 13.09 7.75 8.82
C LYS A 2 12.98 8.23 7.37
N GLY A 3 14.09 8.84 6.85
CA GLY A 3 14.10 9.44 5.54
C GLY A 3 13.78 8.48 4.39
N ALA A 4 14.24 7.24 4.49
CA ALA A 4 14.02 6.25 3.41
C ALA A 4 12.54 5.95 3.23
N LEU A 5 11.80 5.74 4.32
CA LEU A 5 10.37 5.45 4.23
C LEU A 5 9.58 6.69 3.82
N ALA A 6 9.98 7.86 4.31
CA ALA A 6 9.33 9.12 3.93
C ALA A 6 9.51 9.39 2.44
N GLU A 7 10.69 9.08 1.90
CA GLU A 7 10.95 9.25 0.47
C GLU A 7 10.10 8.30 -0.39
N ILE A 8 9.95 7.07 0.06
CA ILE A 8 9.10 6.10 -0.63
C ILE A 8 7.68 6.63 -0.72
N VAL A 9 7.13 7.08 0.41
CA VAL A 9 5.78 7.61 0.47
C VAL A 9 5.65 8.84 -0.43
N ALA A 10 6.62 9.75 -0.39
CA ALA A 10 6.59 10.95 -1.22
C ALA A 10 6.61 10.60 -2.70
N THR A 11 7.50 9.69 -3.10
CA THR A 11 7.61 9.27 -4.49
C THR A 11 6.31 8.64 -4.98
N LEU A 12 5.74 7.72 -4.21
CA LEU A 12 4.52 7.03 -4.61
C LEU A 12 3.34 7.99 -4.65
N SER A 13 3.27 8.94 -3.73
CA SER A 13 2.16 9.89 -3.67
C SER A 13 2.12 10.84 -4.86
N HIS A 14 3.24 11.02 -5.55
CA HIS A 14 3.30 11.90 -6.71
C HIS A 14 2.94 11.20 -8.03
N LEU A 15 2.74 9.90 -8.01
CA LEU A 15 2.34 9.18 -9.22
C LEU A 15 0.92 9.58 -9.62
N PRO A 16 0.66 9.73 -10.92
CA PRO A 16 -0.70 10.07 -11.38
C PRO A 16 -1.72 9.04 -10.91
N GLY A 17 -2.82 9.53 -10.37
CA GLY A 17 -3.90 8.68 -9.87
C GLY A 17 -3.73 8.19 -8.45
N VAL A 18 -2.59 8.42 -7.81
CA VAL A 18 -2.41 8.01 -6.42
C VAL A 18 -3.01 9.08 -5.50
N VAL A 19 -4.00 8.67 -4.72
CA VAL A 19 -4.71 9.53 -3.76
C VAL A 19 -3.93 9.60 -2.44
N ALA A 20 -3.37 8.47 -2.02
CA ALA A 20 -2.61 8.39 -0.79
C ALA A 20 -1.60 7.26 -0.87
N ALA A 21 -0.50 7.40 -0.16
CA ALA A 21 0.49 6.35 -0.01
C ALA A 21 0.84 6.22 1.46
N MET A 22 1.03 4.99 1.92
CA MET A 22 1.30 4.70 3.33
C MET A 22 2.30 3.56 3.44
N VAL A 23 3.11 3.61 4.49
CA VAL A 23 3.90 2.46 4.93
C VAL A 23 3.28 2.00 6.26
N VAL A 24 2.93 0.73 6.34
CA VAL A 24 2.16 0.18 7.45
C VAL A 24 2.90 -1.01 8.01
N GLY A 25 2.94 -1.15 9.33
CA GLY A 25 3.53 -2.32 9.96
C GLY A 25 2.77 -3.58 9.57
N ALA A 26 3.49 -4.60 9.14
CA ALA A 26 2.86 -5.82 8.65
C ALA A 26 2.17 -6.61 9.77
N SER A 27 2.72 -6.57 10.98
CA SER A 27 2.18 -7.37 12.09
C SER A 27 1.14 -6.63 12.91
N ASP A 28 1.26 -5.31 13.05
CA ASP A 28 0.40 -4.54 13.95
C ASP A 28 -0.58 -3.62 13.22
N GLY A 29 -0.41 -3.42 11.90
CA GLY A 29 -1.30 -2.58 11.12
C GLY A 29 -1.21 -1.09 11.41
N LEU A 30 -0.15 -0.65 12.11
CA LEU A 30 0.03 0.75 12.45
C LEU A 30 0.76 1.50 11.35
N ILE A 31 0.32 2.73 11.09
CA ILE A 31 0.95 3.57 10.09
C ILE A 31 2.33 4.01 10.57
N VAL A 32 3.35 3.74 9.77
CA VAL A 32 4.72 4.18 10.02
C VAL A 32 4.98 5.52 9.33
N GLU A 33 4.53 5.65 8.07
CA GLU A 33 4.64 6.87 7.29
C GLU A 33 3.40 7.02 6.42
N THR A 34 2.97 8.24 6.16
CA THR A 34 1.83 8.46 5.29
C THR A 34 1.97 9.79 4.55
N SER A 35 1.48 9.83 3.33
CA SER A 35 1.36 11.07 2.59
C SER A 35 0.08 11.78 3.00
N PRO A 36 -0.02 13.11 2.76
CA PRO A 36 -1.32 13.76 2.84
C PRO A 36 -2.28 13.11 1.85
N MET A 37 -3.53 12.93 2.25
CA MET A 37 -4.54 12.39 1.34
C MET A 37 -5.10 13.51 0.47
N LYS A 38 -5.48 13.14 -0.75
CA LYS A 38 -5.96 14.10 -1.75
C LYS A 38 -7.44 13.90 -2.01
N GLY A 39 -8.13 15.00 -2.22
CA GLY A 39 -9.52 14.98 -2.66
C GLY A 39 -10.51 14.69 -1.55
N ALA A 40 -11.79 14.75 -1.92
CA ALA A 40 -12.90 14.58 -0.99
C ALA A 40 -12.98 13.16 -0.45
N ALA A 41 -12.49 12.19 -1.21
CA ALA A 41 -12.51 10.79 -0.80
C ALA A 41 -11.44 10.47 0.23
N ALA A 42 -10.59 11.44 0.57
CA ALA A 42 -9.45 11.22 1.45
C ALA A 42 -9.85 10.78 2.85
N GLY A 43 -10.97 11.25 3.36
CA GLY A 43 -11.37 10.97 4.73
C GLY A 43 -10.44 11.64 5.72
N GLY A 44 -10.62 11.36 6.99
CA GLY A 44 -9.80 11.90 8.05
C GLY A 44 -8.72 10.94 8.49
N ALA A 45 -8.01 11.33 9.54
CA ALA A 45 -6.94 10.51 10.11
C ALA A 45 -7.45 9.14 10.56
N ASP A 46 -8.66 9.09 11.12
CA ASP A 46 -9.22 7.81 11.56
C ASP A 46 -9.51 6.89 10.39
N SER A 47 -9.96 7.44 9.27
CA SER A 47 -10.21 6.67 8.06
C SER A 47 -8.91 6.06 7.55
N ARG A 48 -7.82 6.82 7.56
CA ARG A 48 -6.50 6.31 7.15
C ARG A 48 -6.02 5.19 8.05
N LYS A 49 -6.16 5.36 9.37
CA LYS A 49 -5.76 4.33 10.32
C LYS A 49 -6.54 3.05 10.12
N HIS A 50 -7.83 3.19 9.88
CA HIS A 50 -8.70 2.03 9.66
C HIS A 50 -8.31 1.32 8.36
N THR A 51 -8.09 2.08 7.30
CA THR A 51 -7.67 1.53 6.01
C THR A 51 -6.32 0.80 6.14
N ALA A 52 -5.37 1.39 6.85
CA ALA A 52 -4.05 0.80 7.05
C ALA A 52 -4.15 -0.53 7.79
N ALA A 53 -4.93 -0.57 8.86
CA ALA A 53 -5.09 -1.78 9.66
C ALA A 53 -5.73 -2.89 8.84
N LEU A 54 -6.76 -2.57 8.07
CA LEU A 54 -7.45 -3.55 7.23
C LEU A 54 -6.57 -4.02 6.08
N ALA A 55 -5.81 -3.13 5.47
CA ALA A 55 -4.91 -3.51 4.38
C ALA A 55 -3.85 -4.50 4.87
N ALA A 56 -3.26 -4.24 6.03
CA ALA A 56 -2.28 -5.15 6.62
C ALA A 56 -2.92 -6.50 6.96
N TYR A 57 -4.13 -6.48 7.51
CA TYR A 57 -4.85 -7.69 7.86
C TYR A 57 -5.15 -8.52 6.60
N LEU A 58 -5.66 -7.89 5.55
CA LEU A 58 -5.96 -8.56 4.29
C LEU A 58 -4.71 -9.13 3.65
N TYR A 59 -3.62 -8.38 3.66
CA TYR A 59 -2.36 -8.86 3.11
C TYR A 59 -1.88 -10.10 3.87
N SER A 60 -2.03 -10.12 5.18
CA SER A 60 -1.68 -11.27 6.00
C SER A 60 -2.51 -12.50 5.59
N LYS A 61 -3.81 -12.31 5.36
CA LYS A 61 -4.70 -13.41 4.93
C LYS A 61 -4.34 -13.90 3.53
N VAL A 62 -4.04 -12.97 2.62
CA VAL A 62 -3.62 -13.33 1.26
C VAL A 62 -2.30 -14.09 1.30
N THR A 63 -1.38 -13.69 2.16
CA THR A 63 -0.10 -14.39 2.32
C THR A 63 -0.33 -15.83 2.76
N ARG A 64 -1.22 -16.04 3.72
CA ARG A 64 -1.53 -17.39 4.20
C ARG A 64 -2.20 -18.23 3.12
N ALA A 65 -3.11 -17.65 2.36
CA ALA A 65 -3.77 -18.33 1.26
C ALA A 65 -2.77 -18.74 0.16
N SER A 66 -1.88 -17.82 -0.19
CA SER A 66 -0.85 -18.06 -1.18
C SER A 66 0.09 -19.18 -0.75
N ASP A 67 0.46 -19.18 0.51
CA ASP A 67 1.31 -20.22 1.09
C ASP A 67 0.61 -21.57 1.10
N ALA A 68 -0.66 -21.61 1.50
CA ALA A 68 -1.46 -22.83 1.51
C ALA A 68 -1.61 -23.41 0.10
N ALA A 69 -1.69 -22.55 -0.91
CA ALA A 69 -1.79 -22.96 -2.31
C ALA A 69 -0.43 -23.28 -2.93
N ARG A 70 0.64 -23.16 -2.15
CA ARG A 70 2.02 -23.41 -2.58
C ARG A 70 2.48 -22.48 -3.70
N LEU A 71 2.03 -21.23 -3.65
CA LEU A 71 2.40 -20.22 -4.65
C LEU A 71 3.53 -19.31 -4.16
N GLY A 72 3.93 -19.45 -2.89
CA GLY A 72 4.97 -18.59 -2.32
C GLY A 72 4.40 -17.26 -1.84
N THR A 73 5.28 -16.30 -1.63
CA THR A 73 4.91 -14.99 -1.11
C THR A 73 4.19 -14.17 -2.17
N PRO A 74 3.09 -13.51 -1.84
CA PRO A 74 2.41 -12.63 -2.79
C PRO A 74 3.33 -11.47 -3.20
N VAL A 75 3.35 -11.15 -4.48
CA VAL A 75 4.17 -10.04 -4.95
C VAL A 75 3.38 -8.75 -5.09
N PHE A 76 2.06 -8.84 -5.25
CA PHE A 76 1.22 -7.65 -5.43
C PHE A 76 -0.23 -8.03 -5.14
N MET A 77 -0.90 -7.22 -4.32
CA MET A 77 -2.31 -7.41 -4.02
C MET A 77 -3.06 -6.18 -4.48
N ARG A 78 -4.18 -6.39 -5.16
CA ARG A 78 -5.03 -5.31 -5.64
C ARG A 78 -6.47 -5.58 -5.25
N LEU A 79 -7.09 -4.58 -4.66
CA LEU A 79 -8.52 -4.59 -4.40
C LEU A 79 -9.16 -3.52 -5.26
N GLU A 80 -9.99 -3.93 -6.19
CA GLU A 80 -10.68 -3.01 -7.09
C GLU A 80 -12.10 -2.82 -6.60
N ALA A 81 -12.49 -1.57 -6.37
CA ALA A 81 -13.81 -1.22 -5.91
C ALA A 81 -14.41 -0.18 -6.83
N GLU A 82 -15.68 0.15 -6.62
CA GLU A 82 -16.41 1.06 -7.52
C GLU A 82 -15.78 2.45 -7.59
N GLN A 83 -15.25 2.93 -6.46
CA GLN A 83 -14.77 4.30 -6.36
C GLN A 83 -13.25 4.42 -6.39
N GLY A 84 -12.55 3.32 -6.56
CA GLY A 84 -11.09 3.35 -6.59
C GLY A 84 -10.50 2.00 -6.25
N GLN A 85 -9.20 1.99 -5.99
CA GLN A 85 -8.47 0.74 -5.78
C GLN A 85 -7.48 0.89 -4.64
N ILE A 86 -7.18 -0.23 -3.98
CA ILE A 86 -6.13 -0.30 -2.98
C ILE A 86 -5.09 -1.28 -3.48
N CYS A 87 -3.83 -0.86 -3.51
CA CYS A 87 -2.72 -1.71 -3.92
C CYS A 87 -1.78 -1.92 -2.74
N VAL A 88 -1.33 -3.15 -2.55
CA VAL A 88 -0.48 -3.51 -1.41
C VAL A 88 0.70 -4.36 -1.89
N VAL A 89 1.89 -4.00 -1.43
CA VAL A 89 3.11 -4.76 -1.70
C VAL A 89 3.84 -4.95 -0.38
N GLY A 90 4.24 -6.18 -0.08
CA GLY A 90 4.99 -6.47 1.14
C GLY A 90 6.46 -6.12 0.99
N ALA A 91 7.05 -5.64 2.07
CA ALA A 91 8.47 -5.28 2.12
C ALA A 91 9.01 -5.61 3.51
N ARG A 92 9.32 -6.88 3.74
CA ARG A 92 9.79 -7.41 5.02
C ARG A 92 8.75 -7.22 6.12
N ASP A 93 9.04 -6.38 7.09
CA ASP A 93 8.19 -6.16 8.26
C ASP A 93 7.15 -5.06 8.06
N VAL A 94 7.10 -4.47 6.88
CA VAL A 94 6.10 -3.45 6.54
C VAL A 94 5.39 -3.82 5.25
N VAL A 95 4.25 -3.17 5.00
CA VAL A 95 3.57 -3.24 3.71
C VAL A 95 3.44 -1.83 3.17
N LEU A 96 3.60 -1.70 1.85
CA LEU A 96 3.38 -0.44 1.15
C LEU A 96 1.94 -0.47 0.65
N VAL A 97 1.20 0.59 0.94
CA VAL A 97 -0.22 0.68 0.58
C VAL A 97 -0.43 1.95 -0.22
N THR A 98 -1.09 1.84 -1.37
CA THR A 98 -1.54 3.03 -2.10
C THR A 98 -3.04 2.94 -2.32
N ILE A 99 -3.68 4.10 -2.26
CA ILE A 99 -5.08 4.25 -2.65
C ILE A 99 -5.04 5.01 -3.96
N VAL A 100 -5.66 4.44 -5.00
CA VAL A 100 -5.57 5.01 -6.34
C VAL A 100 -6.96 5.16 -6.94
N THR A 101 -7.08 6.08 -7.89
CA THR A 101 -8.34 6.27 -8.61
C THR A 101 -8.60 5.09 -9.53
N SER A 102 -9.86 4.92 -9.95
CA SER A 102 -10.24 3.80 -10.79
C SER A 102 -9.62 3.86 -12.17
N ASP A 103 -9.21 5.06 -12.63
CA ASP A 103 -8.59 5.26 -13.94
C ASP A 103 -7.07 5.36 -13.89
N ALA A 104 -6.45 5.07 -12.75
CA ALA A 104 -5.00 5.17 -12.62
C ALA A 104 -4.28 4.13 -13.48
N ASN A 105 -3.05 4.48 -13.89
CA ASN A 105 -2.20 3.54 -14.61
C ASN A 105 -1.60 2.56 -13.61
N LEU A 106 -2.27 1.42 -13.42
CA LEU A 106 -1.86 0.44 -12.43
C LEU A 106 -0.54 -0.23 -12.76
N GLY A 107 -0.20 -0.35 -14.04
CA GLY A 107 1.09 -0.90 -14.42
C GLY A 107 2.23 -0.07 -13.86
N ARG A 108 2.10 1.26 -13.96
CA ARG A 108 3.10 2.17 -13.43
C ARG A 108 3.16 2.14 -11.91
N VAL A 109 1.98 2.17 -11.27
CA VAL A 109 1.90 2.11 -9.81
C VAL A 109 2.52 0.83 -9.30
N ARG A 110 2.17 -0.30 -9.91
CA ARG A 110 2.72 -1.60 -9.52
C ARG A 110 4.23 -1.63 -9.62
N LEU A 111 4.77 -1.18 -10.76
CA LEU A 111 6.23 -1.19 -10.96
C LEU A 111 6.93 -0.36 -9.91
N ASP A 112 6.43 0.83 -9.64
CA ASP A 112 7.08 1.72 -8.69
C ASP A 112 6.95 1.23 -7.26
N MET A 113 5.82 0.61 -6.90
CA MET A 113 5.65 0.01 -5.58
C MET A 113 6.60 -1.17 -5.39
N MET A 114 6.72 -2.01 -6.40
CA MET A 114 7.60 -3.18 -6.31
C MET A 114 9.07 -2.77 -6.25
N LYS A 115 9.43 -1.72 -6.99
CA LYS A 115 10.78 -1.16 -6.92
C LYS A 115 11.06 -0.61 -5.53
N ALA A 116 10.12 0.15 -4.97
CA ALA A 116 10.27 0.71 -3.63
C ALA A 116 10.43 -0.40 -2.58
N ALA A 117 9.67 -1.48 -2.72
CA ALA A 117 9.77 -2.60 -1.80
C ALA A 117 11.14 -3.27 -1.87
N ARG A 118 11.69 -3.42 -3.08
CA ARG A 118 13.04 -3.96 -3.25
C ARG A 118 14.09 -3.06 -2.62
N ASP A 119 13.96 -1.76 -2.84
CA ASP A 119 14.93 -0.79 -2.32
C ASP A 119 14.89 -0.74 -0.80
N LYS A 120 13.71 -0.97 -0.20
CA LYS A 120 13.55 -1.04 1.24
C LYS A 120 14.29 -2.26 1.82
N SER A 121 14.23 -3.34 1.10
CA SER A 121 14.89 -4.58 1.53
C SER A 121 16.39 -4.48 1.37
#